data_04c1fe7aa2e338102b9e6fd0ea1631fd
#
_entry.id   04c1fe7aa2e338102b9e6fd0ea1631fd
#
_cell.length_a   1.000
_cell.length_b   1.000
_cell.length_c   1.000
_cell.angle_alpha   90.00
_cell.angle_beta   90.00
_cell.angle_gamma   90.00
#
_symmetry.space_group_name_H-M   'P 1'
#
loop_
_entity.id
_entity.type
_entity.pdbx_description
1 polymer ?
#
loop_
_entity_poly.entity_id
_entity_poly.type
_entity_poly.pdbx_seq_one_letter_code
_entity_poly.pdbx_strand_id
1 'polypeptide(L)'
;MQATESTEQLNDIDLLLTDANIATMDSNIDAPYGAIENAALAIKNGKIAWLGKQTELPDFDVLATPVVSIKGQWLTPGLVDCHTHLVFAGSRAQEFEQRLQGVSYQQIAAQGGGIASTVKATREADHEQLFVAAKDRLNALLAEGVTTVEIKSGYGLDIENEKKILEVARLLNQHHPIEVINTFLGAHALPLEFKNRSDDYINLVCNEMLNTLVEHDLVDAVDVFCEDIGFSYAQTQRVFAKRR
;
A
#
# COMPACT_ATOMS: atom_id res chain seq x y z
N MET A 1 16.98 23.75 -13.14
CA MET A 1 17.59 22.96 -14.23
C MET A 1 17.16 23.57 -15.54
N GLN A 2 18.07 24.07 -16.34
CA GLN A 2 17.78 24.74 -17.61
C GLN A 2 17.08 23.75 -18.54
N ALA A 3 15.96 24.18 -19.10
CA ALA A 3 15.31 23.49 -20.22
C ALA A 3 16.32 23.45 -21.37
N THR A 4 16.86 22.29 -21.65
CA THR A 4 17.51 22.03 -22.94
C THR A 4 16.40 21.97 -23.98
N GLU A 5 16.35 22.99 -24.84
CA GLU A 5 15.65 22.95 -26.11
C GLU A 5 16.22 21.80 -26.94
N SER A 6 15.64 20.63 -26.83
CA SER A 6 15.70 19.62 -27.89
C SER A 6 14.24 19.47 -28.38
N THR A 7 14.00 19.95 -29.60
CA THR A 7 12.87 19.53 -30.43
C THR A 7 13.04 18.05 -30.77
N GLU A 8 13.06 17.18 -29.77
CA GLU A 8 12.94 15.75 -30.00
C GLU A 8 11.48 15.47 -30.33
N GLN A 9 11.23 15.00 -31.57
CA GLN A 9 9.97 14.42 -31.94
C GLN A 9 9.57 13.37 -30.90
N LEU A 10 8.34 13.46 -30.40
CA LEU A 10 7.74 12.42 -29.57
C LEU A 10 7.40 11.21 -30.46
N ASN A 11 8.40 10.37 -30.73
CA ASN A 11 8.20 9.15 -31.52
C ASN A 11 7.78 7.99 -30.63
N ASP A 12 6.95 7.10 -31.17
CA ASP A 12 6.48 5.86 -30.53
C ASP A 12 5.77 6.12 -29.18
N ILE A 13 4.82 7.05 -29.18
CA ILE A 13 3.95 7.34 -28.03
C ILE A 13 2.86 6.26 -27.93
N ASP A 14 2.72 5.64 -26.76
CA ASP A 14 1.71 4.61 -26.50
C ASP A 14 0.31 5.24 -26.33
N LEU A 15 0.23 6.43 -25.74
CA LEU A 15 -1.01 7.14 -25.47
C LEU A 15 -0.75 8.64 -25.29
N LEU A 16 -1.56 9.47 -25.92
CA LEU A 16 -1.62 10.90 -25.70
C LEU A 16 -2.98 11.29 -25.09
N LEU A 17 -2.95 11.91 -23.90
CA LEU A 17 -4.11 12.50 -23.25
C LEU A 17 -4.13 13.98 -23.56
N THR A 18 -5.26 14.50 -24.08
CA THR A 18 -5.44 15.92 -24.47
C THR A 18 -6.60 16.54 -23.73
N ASP A 19 -6.75 17.85 -23.85
CA ASP A 19 -7.84 18.64 -23.24
C ASP A 19 -7.96 18.37 -21.73
N ALA A 20 -6.84 18.23 -21.04
CA ALA A 20 -6.76 17.95 -19.62
C ALA A 20 -6.44 19.21 -18.79
N ASN A 21 -6.87 19.22 -17.52
CA ASN A 21 -6.26 20.04 -16.49
C ASN A 21 -5.43 19.11 -15.61
N ILE A 22 -4.16 19.43 -15.37
CA ILE A 22 -3.25 18.50 -14.66
C ILE A 22 -2.78 19.15 -13.36
N ALA A 23 -3.00 18.46 -12.24
CA ALA A 23 -2.40 18.77 -10.96
C ALA A 23 -1.11 17.93 -10.84
N THR A 24 0.03 18.55 -11.16
CA THR A 24 1.32 17.83 -11.21
C THR A 24 1.89 17.52 -9.84
N MET A 25 1.46 18.23 -8.80
CA MET A 25 2.04 18.25 -7.44
C MET A 25 3.50 18.71 -7.41
N ASP A 26 4.01 19.31 -8.51
CA ASP A 26 5.38 19.85 -8.58
C ASP A 26 5.44 21.23 -7.93
N SER A 27 6.21 21.35 -6.86
CA SER A 27 6.44 22.60 -6.13
C SER A 27 7.22 23.64 -6.91
N ASN A 28 7.85 23.29 -8.04
CA ASN A 28 8.54 24.25 -8.91
C ASN A 28 7.59 25.02 -9.83
N ILE A 29 6.33 24.59 -9.96
CA ILE A 29 5.30 25.29 -10.72
C ILE A 29 4.57 26.24 -9.76
N ASP A 30 4.65 27.55 -10.04
CA ASP A 30 4.01 28.60 -9.22
C ASP A 30 2.49 28.65 -9.47
N ALA A 31 1.81 27.59 -9.11
CA ALA A 31 0.36 27.44 -9.12
C ALA A 31 -0.06 26.46 -8.02
N PRO A 32 -1.26 26.59 -7.42
CA PRO A 32 -1.76 25.61 -6.46
C PRO A 32 -1.72 24.19 -7.06
N TYR A 33 -1.15 23.23 -6.33
CA TYR A 33 -0.96 21.83 -6.76
C TYR A 33 -0.08 21.67 -8.03
N GLY A 34 0.72 22.68 -8.41
CA GLY A 34 1.45 22.67 -9.67
C GLY A 34 0.53 22.56 -10.89
N ALA A 35 -0.63 23.23 -10.86
CA ALA A 35 -1.68 23.08 -11.86
C ALA A 35 -1.26 23.62 -13.24
N ILE A 36 -1.55 22.86 -14.28
CA ILE A 36 -1.44 23.26 -15.69
C ILE A 36 -2.80 23.05 -16.34
N GLU A 37 -3.45 24.16 -16.73
CA GLU A 37 -4.73 24.12 -17.44
C GLU A 37 -4.51 23.99 -18.96
N ASN A 38 -5.49 23.41 -19.65
CA ASN A 38 -5.42 23.12 -21.09
C ASN A 38 -4.11 22.39 -21.47
N ALA A 39 -3.85 21.33 -20.74
CA ALA A 39 -2.64 20.54 -20.80
C ALA A 39 -2.82 19.28 -21.67
N ALA A 40 -1.69 18.70 -22.03
CA ALA A 40 -1.62 17.33 -22.56
C ALA A 40 -0.55 16.53 -21.84
N LEU A 41 -0.67 15.20 -21.89
CA LEU A 41 0.26 14.26 -21.28
C LEU A 41 0.50 13.11 -22.26
N ALA A 42 1.77 12.88 -22.59
CA ALA A 42 2.21 11.77 -23.44
C ALA A 42 2.82 10.64 -22.61
N ILE A 43 2.41 9.42 -22.89
CA ILE A 43 2.88 8.19 -22.24
C ILE A 43 3.65 7.36 -23.24
N LYS A 44 4.84 6.88 -22.84
CA LYS A 44 5.69 5.96 -23.59
C LYS A 44 6.28 4.91 -22.67
N ASN A 45 6.13 3.64 -23.00
CA ASN A 45 6.63 2.51 -22.21
C ASN A 45 6.15 2.55 -20.75
N GLY A 46 4.87 2.92 -20.53
CA GLY A 46 4.26 3.01 -19.20
C GLY A 46 4.78 4.17 -18.34
N LYS A 47 5.50 5.14 -18.93
CA LYS A 47 6.02 6.32 -18.22
C LYS A 47 5.55 7.61 -18.88
N ILE A 48 5.49 8.69 -18.08
CA ILE A 48 5.25 10.04 -18.62
C ILE A 48 6.46 10.45 -19.44
N ALA A 49 6.29 10.56 -20.75
CA ALA A 49 7.32 11.00 -21.69
C ALA A 49 7.33 12.52 -21.85
N TRP A 50 6.16 13.15 -21.79
CA TRP A 50 6.01 14.61 -21.86
C TRP A 50 4.74 15.04 -21.12
N LEU A 51 4.79 16.25 -20.53
CA LEU A 51 3.67 16.88 -19.87
C LEU A 51 3.85 18.39 -19.97
N GLY A 52 2.78 19.13 -20.34
CA GLY A 52 2.82 20.56 -20.46
C GLY A 52 1.53 21.15 -21.03
N LYS A 53 1.56 22.44 -21.37
CA LYS A 53 0.42 23.07 -22.05
C LYS A 53 0.21 22.44 -23.42
N GLN A 54 -1.04 22.15 -23.78
CA GLN A 54 -1.35 21.51 -25.08
C GLN A 54 -0.85 22.33 -26.27
N THR A 55 -0.76 23.65 -26.16
CA THR A 55 -0.21 24.54 -27.18
C THR A 55 1.30 24.40 -27.38
N GLU A 56 2.00 23.78 -26.44
CA GLU A 56 3.44 23.56 -26.43
C GLU A 56 3.78 22.08 -26.75
N LEU A 57 2.77 21.28 -27.11
CA LEU A 57 2.95 19.87 -27.43
C LEU A 57 3.91 19.73 -28.64
N PRO A 58 5.02 18.98 -28.50
CA PRO A 58 5.93 18.70 -29.61
C PRO A 58 5.25 17.92 -30.74
N ASP A 59 5.84 17.96 -31.94
CA ASP A 59 5.37 17.18 -33.06
C ASP A 59 5.42 15.68 -32.75
N PHE A 60 4.40 14.95 -33.12
CA PHE A 60 4.28 13.51 -32.93
C PHE A 60 3.54 12.84 -34.11
N ASP A 61 3.69 11.54 -34.26
CA ASP A 61 2.94 10.81 -35.30
C ASP A 61 1.48 10.62 -34.89
N VAL A 62 0.62 11.51 -35.39
CA VAL A 62 -0.82 11.52 -35.10
C VAL A 62 -1.52 10.25 -35.62
N LEU A 63 -0.97 9.59 -36.66
CA LEU A 63 -1.60 8.39 -37.25
C LEU A 63 -1.28 7.13 -36.45
N ALA A 64 -0.11 7.10 -35.80
CA ALA A 64 0.36 5.95 -35.02
C ALA A 64 0.00 6.04 -33.53
N THR A 65 -0.30 7.26 -33.02
CA THR A 65 -0.52 7.49 -31.59
C THR A 65 -2.00 7.47 -31.22
N PRO A 66 -2.46 6.60 -30.32
CA PRO A 66 -3.80 6.70 -29.73
C PRO A 66 -3.97 8.02 -28.96
N VAL A 67 -5.00 8.80 -29.29
CA VAL A 67 -5.30 10.09 -28.64
C VAL A 67 -6.63 10.01 -27.92
N VAL A 68 -6.65 10.39 -26.63
CA VAL A 68 -7.85 10.42 -25.81
C VAL A 68 -8.04 11.82 -25.23
N SER A 69 -9.17 12.46 -25.57
CA SER A 69 -9.56 13.72 -24.96
C SER A 69 -10.14 13.51 -23.57
N ILE A 70 -9.59 14.20 -22.58
CA ILE A 70 -10.06 14.19 -21.16
C ILE A 70 -11.21 15.17 -20.95
N LYS A 71 -11.57 15.96 -21.98
CA LYS A 71 -12.73 16.86 -21.97
C LYS A 71 -12.74 17.89 -20.83
N GLY A 72 -11.59 18.43 -20.48
CA GLY A 72 -11.44 19.43 -19.44
C GLY A 72 -11.45 18.87 -18.00
N GLN A 73 -11.45 17.55 -17.83
CA GLN A 73 -11.35 16.95 -16.51
C GLN A 73 -9.92 17.09 -15.93
N TRP A 74 -9.83 16.91 -14.62
CA TRP A 74 -8.55 16.93 -13.92
C TRP A 74 -7.87 15.56 -13.94
N LEU A 75 -6.58 15.57 -14.25
CA LEU A 75 -5.66 14.46 -14.02
C LEU A 75 -4.81 14.77 -12.79
N THR A 76 -4.67 13.79 -11.93
CA THR A 76 -3.81 13.86 -10.74
C THR A 76 -2.89 12.65 -10.72
N PRO A 77 -1.76 12.67 -10.00
CA PRO A 77 -1.08 11.44 -9.61
C PRO A 77 -2.08 10.49 -8.96
N GLY A 78 -1.86 9.18 -9.13
CA GLY A 78 -2.67 8.18 -8.45
C GLY A 78 -2.54 8.32 -6.93
N LEU A 79 -3.60 7.99 -6.20
CA LEU A 79 -3.58 8.04 -4.74
C LEU A 79 -2.66 6.96 -4.16
N VAL A 80 -1.99 7.29 -3.06
CA VAL A 80 -1.16 6.36 -2.29
C VAL A 80 -1.83 6.12 -0.94
N ASP A 81 -2.21 4.87 -0.66
CA ASP A 81 -2.64 4.48 0.68
C ASP A 81 -1.46 3.87 1.44
N CYS A 82 -0.91 4.65 2.35
CA CYS A 82 0.33 4.34 3.06
C CYS A 82 0.15 3.59 4.38
N HIS A 83 -1.05 3.05 4.68
CA HIS A 83 -1.26 2.26 5.89
C HIS A 83 -2.52 1.39 5.77
N THR A 84 -2.36 0.16 5.33
CA THR A 84 -3.46 -0.81 5.28
C THR A 84 -3.06 -2.17 5.86
N HIS A 85 -4.09 -2.95 6.21
CA HIS A 85 -3.99 -4.37 6.54
C HIS A 85 -5.01 -5.14 5.67
N LEU A 86 -4.76 -5.26 4.37
CA LEU A 86 -5.73 -5.86 3.44
C LEU A 86 -5.80 -7.38 3.55
N VAL A 87 -4.69 -8.04 3.94
CA VAL A 87 -4.60 -9.50 4.01
C VAL A 87 -4.97 -9.99 5.40
N PHE A 88 -6.24 -10.29 5.58
CA PHE A 88 -6.76 -10.91 6.80
C PHE A 88 -8.05 -11.68 6.52
N ALA A 89 -8.41 -12.59 7.43
CA ALA A 89 -9.68 -13.29 7.45
C ALA A 89 -10.55 -12.90 8.65
N GLY A 90 -11.81 -13.31 8.61
CA GLY A 90 -12.80 -12.99 9.62
C GLY A 90 -13.46 -11.64 9.41
N SER A 91 -14.40 -11.32 10.30
CA SER A 91 -15.15 -10.06 10.31
C SER A 91 -15.37 -9.59 11.74
N ARG A 92 -15.24 -8.31 11.96
CA ARG A 92 -15.50 -7.67 13.27
C ARG A 92 -16.78 -6.85 13.25
N ALA A 93 -17.69 -7.11 12.31
CA ALA A 93 -18.96 -6.39 12.19
C ALA A 93 -19.82 -6.53 13.47
N GLN A 94 -19.85 -7.71 14.08
CA GLN A 94 -20.58 -7.92 15.35
C GLN A 94 -19.95 -7.14 16.51
N GLU A 95 -18.63 -7.03 16.57
CA GLU A 95 -17.95 -6.22 17.58
C GLU A 95 -18.28 -4.72 17.39
N PHE A 96 -18.36 -4.27 16.14
CA PHE A 96 -18.78 -2.91 15.82
C PHE A 96 -20.21 -2.64 16.30
N GLU A 97 -21.14 -3.57 16.05
CA GLU A 97 -22.52 -3.49 16.56
C GLU A 97 -22.56 -3.43 18.10
N GLN A 98 -21.81 -4.29 18.78
CA GLN A 98 -21.70 -4.27 20.24
C GLN A 98 -21.19 -2.91 20.78
N ARG A 99 -20.22 -2.30 20.09
CA ARG A 99 -19.72 -0.95 20.44
C ARG A 99 -20.80 0.11 20.28
N LEU A 100 -21.62 0.05 19.23
CA LEU A 100 -22.76 0.95 19.05
C LEU A 100 -23.82 0.77 20.17
N GLN A 101 -23.94 -0.42 20.73
CA GLN A 101 -24.78 -0.73 21.87
C GLN A 101 -24.16 -0.36 23.22
N GLY A 102 -22.95 0.24 23.23
CA GLY A 102 -22.27 0.72 24.43
C GLY A 102 -21.35 -0.29 25.12
N VAL A 103 -21.11 -1.47 24.52
CA VAL A 103 -20.15 -2.44 25.05
C VAL A 103 -18.73 -1.88 24.90
N SER A 104 -17.96 -1.87 25.98
CA SER A 104 -16.58 -1.33 25.96
C SER A 104 -15.62 -2.25 25.19
N TYR A 105 -14.56 -1.64 24.61
CA TYR A 105 -13.49 -2.42 23.95
C TYR A 105 -12.88 -3.48 24.88
N GLN A 106 -12.71 -3.15 26.17
CA GLN A 106 -12.18 -4.09 27.15
C GLN A 106 -13.07 -5.31 27.36
N GLN A 107 -14.40 -5.13 27.37
CA GLN A 107 -15.37 -6.23 27.47
C GLN A 107 -15.33 -7.11 26.21
N ILE A 108 -15.26 -6.52 25.02
CA ILE A 108 -15.11 -7.24 23.75
C ILE A 108 -13.82 -8.06 23.76
N ALA A 109 -12.70 -7.45 24.13
CA ALA A 109 -11.41 -8.12 24.20
C ALA A 109 -11.39 -9.28 25.22
N ALA A 110 -12.03 -9.11 26.38
CA ALA A 110 -12.15 -10.16 27.41
C ALA A 110 -12.95 -11.39 26.92
N GLN A 111 -13.83 -11.19 25.93
CA GLN A 111 -14.62 -12.26 25.29
C GLN A 111 -13.87 -12.92 24.10
N GLY A 112 -12.60 -12.57 23.88
CA GLY A 112 -11.80 -13.10 22.78
C GLY A 112 -11.98 -12.34 21.45
N GLY A 113 -12.61 -11.16 21.48
CA GLY A 113 -12.71 -10.24 20.35
C GLY A 113 -11.44 -9.39 20.14
N GLY A 114 -11.57 -8.37 19.31
CA GLY A 114 -10.46 -7.49 18.96
C GLY A 114 -9.47 -8.14 18.01
N ILE A 115 -8.20 -7.76 18.15
CA ILE A 115 -7.14 -8.30 17.29
C ILE A 115 -7.00 -9.83 17.41
N ALA A 116 -7.29 -10.41 18.57
CA ALA A 116 -7.16 -11.86 18.80
C ALA A 116 -8.13 -12.67 17.90
N SER A 117 -9.34 -12.19 17.67
CA SER A 117 -10.29 -12.85 16.76
C SER A 117 -9.82 -12.79 15.31
N THR A 118 -9.25 -11.66 14.87
CA THR A 118 -8.68 -11.54 13.52
C THR A 118 -7.46 -12.44 13.35
N VAL A 119 -6.54 -12.48 14.32
CA VAL A 119 -5.36 -13.35 14.31
C VAL A 119 -5.78 -14.81 14.18
N LYS A 120 -6.73 -15.26 14.99
CA LYS A 120 -7.25 -16.63 14.92
C LYS A 120 -7.79 -16.96 13.53
N ALA A 121 -8.70 -16.13 13.01
CA ALA A 121 -9.31 -16.37 11.70
C ALA A 121 -8.27 -16.36 10.57
N THR A 122 -7.28 -15.47 10.63
CA THR A 122 -6.22 -15.35 9.62
C THR A 122 -5.26 -16.55 9.66
N ARG A 123 -4.95 -17.07 10.82
CA ARG A 123 -4.16 -18.30 10.98
C ARG A 123 -4.88 -19.53 10.41
N GLU A 124 -6.20 -19.61 10.61
CA GLU A 124 -7.04 -20.73 10.13
C GLU A 124 -7.31 -20.67 8.62
N ALA A 125 -7.25 -19.50 8.01
CA ALA A 125 -7.48 -19.30 6.57
C ALA A 125 -6.28 -19.77 5.74
N ASP A 126 -6.55 -20.38 4.58
CA ASP A 126 -5.53 -20.74 3.60
C ASP A 126 -5.17 -19.55 2.68
N HIS A 127 -4.16 -19.74 1.81
CA HIS A 127 -3.67 -18.70 0.90
C HIS A 127 -4.76 -18.21 -0.07
N GLU A 128 -5.58 -19.13 -0.61
CA GLU A 128 -6.61 -18.78 -1.59
C GLU A 128 -7.71 -17.94 -0.95
N GLN A 129 -8.17 -18.31 0.22
CA GLN A 129 -9.16 -17.55 0.98
C GLN A 129 -8.67 -16.13 1.31
N LEU A 130 -7.41 -16.00 1.75
CA LEU A 130 -6.81 -14.70 2.03
C LEU A 130 -6.65 -13.87 0.75
N PHE A 131 -6.21 -14.48 -0.36
CA PHE A 131 -6.01 -13.81 -1.64
C PHE A 131 -7.33 -13.26 -2.21
N VAL A 132 -8.37 -14.07 -2.26
CA VAL A 132 -9.69 -13.66 -2.79
C VAL A 132 -10.26 -12.50 -1.97
N ALA A 133 -10.26 -12.63 -0.64
CA ALA A 133 -10.79 -11.58 0.24
C ALA A 133 -9.96 -10.27 0.17
N ALA A 134 -8.64 -10.35 0.07
CA ALA A 134 -7.77 -9.20 -0.06
C ALA A 134 -7.88 -8.54 -1.43
N LYS A 135 -8.03 -9.31 -2.52
CA LYS A 135 -8.25 -8.81 -3.87
C LYS A 135 -9.54 -7.99 -3.97
N ASP A 136 -10.62 -8.43 -3.33
CA ASP A 136 -11.88 -7.67 -3.34
C ASP A 136 -11.72 -6.31 -2.64
N ARG A 137 -10.98 -6.25 -1.53
CA ARG A 137 -10.64 -4.99 -0.84
C ARG A 137 -9.76 -4.10 -1.71
N LEU A 138 -8.78 -4.70 -2.39
CA LEU A 138 -7.87 -3.97 -3.28
C LEU A 138 -8.61 -3.39 -4.51
N ASN A 139 -9.58 -4.14 -5.06
CA ASN A 139 -10.46 -3.64 -6.12
C ASN A 139 -11.26 -2.41 -5.68
N ALA A 140 -11.73 -2.38 -4.43
CA ALA A 140 -12.45 -1.22 -3.89
C ALA A 140 -11.53 0.02 -3.81
N LEU A 141 -10.28 -0.14 -3.36
CA LEU A 141 -9.30 0.95 -3.35
C LEU A 141 -8.96 1.44 -4.76
N LEU A 142 -8.81 0.54 -5.73
CA LEU A 142 -8.61 0.92 -7.13
C LEU A 142 -9.76 1.78 -7.67
N ALA A 143 -11.00 1.40 -7.34
CA ALA A 143 -12.18 2.16 -7.75
C ALA A 143 -12.23 3.57 -7.15
N GLU A 144 -11.55 3.81 -6.04
CA GLU A 144 -11.37 5.12 -5.39
C GLU A 144 -10.15 5.90 -5.92
N GLY A 145 -9.37 5.31 -6.84
CA GLY A 145 -8.21 5.95 -7.47
C GLY A 145 -6.86 5.67 -6.80
N VAL A 146 -6.80 4.70 -5.89
CA VAL A 146 -5.53 4.24 -5.30
C VAL A 146 -4.74 3.46 -6.33
N THR A 147 -3.49 3.83 -6.56
CA THR A 147 -2.56 3.16 -7.49
C THR A 147 -1.36 2.54 -6.81
N THR A 148 -1.09 2.92 -5.57
CA THR A 148 -0.03 2.35 -4.73
C THR A 148 -0.57 2.15 -3.32
N VAL A 149 -0.34 0.98 -2.74
CA VAL A 149 -0.82 0.64 -1.39
C VAL A 149 0.27 -0.03 -0.56
N GLU A 150 0.41 0.41 0.68
CA GLU A 150 1.19 -0.33 1.68
C GLU A 150 0.30 -1.39 2.33
N ILE A 151 0.69 -2.66 2.23
CA ILE A 151 0.04 -3.76 2.95
C ILE A 151 0.94 -4.20 4.09
N LYS A 152 0.51 -3.93 5.31
CA LYS A 152 1.18 -4.40 6.53
C LYS A 152 0.67 -5.79 6.90
N SER A 153 1.58 -6.68 7.28
CA SER A 153 1.25 -7.92 7.98
C SER A 153 0.85 -7.63 9.45
N GLY A 154 0.94 -8.59 10.35
CA GLY A 154 0.68 -8.37 11.77
C GLY A 154 -0.60 -8.99 12.30
N TYR A 155 -1.24 -9.85 11.51
CA TYR A 155 -2.33 -10.73 11.95
C TYR A 155 -1.94 -12.22 11.95
N GLY A 156 -0.68 -12.54 11.65
CA GLY A 156 -0.12 -13.87 11.80
C GLY A 156 0.47 -14.09 13.19
N LEU A 157 1.34 -13.18 13.60
CA LEU A 157 2.06 -13.14 14.87
C LEU A 157 2.90 -14.41 15.15
N ASP A 158 3.22 -15.18 14.12
CA ASP A 158 4.18 -16.26 14.08
C ASP A 158 4.83 -16.34 12.69
N ILE A 159 5.90 -17.13 12.54
CA ILE A 159 6.69 -17.18 11.30
C ILE A 159 5.84 -17.63 10.11
N GLU A 160 5.09 -18.71 10.26
CA GLU A 160 4.32 -19.31 9.16
C GLU A 160 3.21 -18.39 8.67
N ASN A 161 2.47 -17.80 9.61
CA ASN A 161 1.31 -17.00 9.26
C ASN A 161 1.68 -15.57 8.82
N GLU A 162 2.74 -14.96 9.36
CA GLU A 162 3.28 -13.70 8.83
C GLU A 162 3.82 -13.89 7.41
N LYS A 163 4.54 -15.00 7.15
CA LYS A 163 5.00 -15.38 5.82
C LYS A 163 3.82 -15.53 4.86
N LYS A 164 2.80 -16.30 5.25
CA LYS A 164 1.58 -16.50 4.44
C LYS A 164 0.91 -15.18 4.05
N ILE A 165 0.78 -14.23 4.98
CA ILE A 165 0.20 -12.90 4.71
C ILE A 165 1.02 -12.15 3.67
N LEU A 166 2.35 -12.09 3.83
CA LEU A 166 3.24 -11.39 2.92
C LEU A 166 3.35 -12.07 1.54
N GLU A 167 3.29 -13.40 1.47
CA GLU A 167 3.19 -14.14 0.21
C GLU A 167 1.91 -13.78 -0.55
N VAL A 168 0.78 -13.70 0.14
CA VAL A 168 -0.49 -13.27 -0.47
C VAL A 168 -0.39 -11.82 -0.97
N ALA A 169 0.23 -10.93 -0.22
CA ALA A 169 0.43 -9.54 -0.64
C ALA A 169 1.35 -9.46 -1.89
N ARG A 170 2.41 -10.27 -1.99
CA ARG A 170 3.24 -10.40 -3.22
C ARG A 170 2.44 -10.93 -4.41
N LEU A 171 1.56 -11.92 -4.19
CA LEU A 171 0.68 -12.42 -5.26
C LEU A 171 -0.28 -11.33 -5.75
N LEU A 172 -0.83 -10.51 -4.86
CA LEU A 172 -1.65 -9.37 -5.25
C LEU A 172 -0.85 -8.41 -6.14
N ASN A 173 0.38 -8.05 -5.78
CA ASN A 173 1.24 -7.19 -6.59
C ASN A 173 1.50 -7.75 -8.01
N GLN A 174 1.58 -9.08 -8.14
CA GLN A 174 1.81 -9.72 -9.45
C GLN A 174 0.56 -9.79 -10.33
N HIS A 175 -0.63 -9.80 -9.73
CA HIS A 175 -1.90 -10.07 -10.41
C HIS A 175 -2.89 -8.90 -10.38
N HIS A 176 -2.48 -7.75 -9.88
CA HIS A 176 -3.33 -6.56 -9.75
C HIS A 176 -2.60 -5.31 -10.29
N PRO A 177 -3.31 -4.33 -10.90
CA PRO A 177 -2.68 -3.12 -11.43
C PRO A 177 -2.19 -2.13 -10.37
N ILE A 178 -2.60 -2.28 -9.10
CA ILE A 178 -2.08 -1.47 -7.98
C ILE A 178 -0.70 -1.99 -7.58
N GLU A 179 0.25 -1.07 -7.41
CA GLU A 179 1.55 -1.39 -6.81
C GLU A 179 1.38 -1.66 -5.31
N VAL A 180 1.90 -2.80 -4.84
CA VAL A 180 1.82 -3.20 -3.43
C VAL A 180 3.20 -3.18 -2.79
N ILE A 181 3.33 -2.43 -1.71
CA ILE A 181 4.52 -2.40 -0.85
C ILE A 181 4.26 -3.29 0.37
N ASN A 182 5.07 -4.32 0.53
CA ASN A 182 4.94 -5.27 1.64
C ASN A 182 5.66 -4.76 2.88
N THR A 183 4.93 -4.47 3.95
CA THR A 183 5.51 -4.08 5.24
C THR A 183 5.33 -5.20 6.27
N PHE A 184 6.45 -5.70 6.80
CA PHE A 184 6.42 -6.63 7.91
C PHE A 184 6.10 -5.91 9.22
N LEU A 185 5.00 -6.26 9.84
CA LEU A 185 4.55 -5.75 11.15
C LEU A 185 4.33 -6.92 12.13
N GLY A 186 5.28 -7.83 12.27
CA GLY A 186 5.20 -8.89 13.28
C GLY A 186 5.08 -8.36 14.70
N ALA A 187 5.65 -7.19 14.97
CA ALA A 187 5.49 -6.48 16.23
C ALA A 187 4.21 -5.60 16.27
N HIS A 188 3.05 -6.16 15.89
CA HIS A 188 1.74 -5.50 15.92
C HIS A 188 1.01 -5.70 17.25
N ALA A 189 1.06 -6.89 17.79
CA ALA A 189 0.50 -7.22 19.11
C ALA A 189 1.27 -8.39 19.74
N LEU A 190 1.17 -8.53 21.04
CA LEU A 190 1.74 -9.68 21.74
C LEU A 190 0.79 -10.88 21.61
N PRO A 191 1.18 -11.98 20.93
CA PRO A 191 0.33 -13.15 20.81
C PRO A 191 0.17 -13.87 22.15
N LEU A 192 -0.94 -14.58 22.31
CA LEU A 192 -1.30 -15.22 23.59
C LEU A 192 -0.25 -16.20 24.10
N GLU A 193 0.46 -16.87 23.19
CA GLU A 193 1.56 -17.81 23.48
C GLU A 193 2.76 -17.14 24.20
N PHE A 194 2.88 -15.82 24.01
CA PHE A 194 3.93 -14.99 24.63
C PHE A 194 3.41 -14.07 25.74
N LYS A 195 2.23 -14.35 26.29
CA LYS A 195 1.68 -13.53 27.37
C LYS A 195 2.70 -13.30 28.48
N ASN A 196 2.95 -12.04 28.84
CA ASN A 196 3.96 -11.57 29.80
C ASN A 196 5.42 -11.88 29.40
N ARG A 197 5.69 -12.17 28.13
CA ARG A 197 7.04 -12.45 27.61
C ARG A 197 7.32 -11.63 26.33
N SER A 198 7.06 -10.34 26.37
CA SER A 198 7.19 -9.45 25.21
C SER A 198 8.62 -9.40 24.66
N ASP A 199 9.65 -9.46 25.52
CA ASP A 199 11.04 -9.49 25.08
C ASP A 199 11.42 -10.77 24.36
N ASP A 200 10.88 -11.93 24.79
CA ASP A 200 11.06 -13.20 24.07
C ASP A 200 10.43 -13.15 22.68
N TYR A 201 9.22 -12.55 22.60
CA TYR A 201 8.55 -12.36 21.32
C TYR A 201 9.33 -11.43 20.39
N ILE A 202 9.83 -10.31 20.88
CA ILE A 202 10.68 -9.40 20.09
C ILE A 202 12.00 -10.08 19.68
N ASN A 203 12.55 -10.98 20.49
CA ASN A 203 13.68 -11.81 20.06
C ASN A 203 13.31 -12.71 18.87
N LEU A 204 12.13 -13.35 18.88
CA LEU A 204 11.62 -14.14 17.77
C LEU A 204 11.42 -13.26 16.52
N VAL A 205 10.78 -12.11 16.65
CA VAL A 205 10.58 -11.14 15.55
C VAL A 205 11.91 -10.74 14.91
N CYS A 206 12.89 -10.36 15.72
CA CYS A 206 14.18 -9.86 15.23
C CYS A 206 15.09 -10.95 14.64
N ASN A 207 15.14 -12.14 15.23
CA ASN A 207 16.19 -13.11 14.92
C ASN A 207 15.72 -14.26 14.02
N GLU A 208 14.43 -14.53 14.01
CA GLU A 208 13.86 -15.64 13.22
C GLU A 208 12.91 -15.12 12.14
N MET A 209 11.84 -14.42 12.53
CA MET A 209 10.82 -13.97 11.56
C MET A 209 11.43 -13.06 10.49
N LEU A 210 12.05 -11.94 10.88
CA LEU A 210 12.56 -10.97 9.93
C LEU A 210 13.63 -11.57 9.01
N ASN A 211 14.54 -12.39 9.54
CA ASN A 211 15.56 -13.04 8.73
C ASN A 211 14.91 -13.97 7.69
N THR A 212 13.99 -14.85 8.13
CA THR A 212 13.28 -15.76 7.23
C THR A 212 12.51 -15.03 6.13
N LEU A 213 11.82 -13.95 6.47
CA LEU A 213 11.01 -13.20 5.51
C LEU A 213 11.85 -12.42 4.50
N VAL A 214 13.00 -11.88 4.92
CA VAL A 214 13.97 -11.21 4.04
C VAL A 214 14.64 -12.23 3.10
N GLU A 215 15.03 -13.41 3.58
CA GLU A 215 15.59 -14.49 2.73
C GLU A 215 14.63 -14.93 1.62
N HIS A 216 13.31 -14.76 1.82
CA HIS A 216 12.28 -15.09 0.84
C HIS A 216 11.84 -13.88 -0.02
N ASP A 217 12.50 -12.74 0.08
CA ASP A 217 12.17 -11.50 -0.65
C ASP A 217 10.72 -11.03 -0.45
N LEU A 218 10.22 -11.12 0.79
CA LEU A 218 8.85 -10.79 1.14
C LEU A 218 8.67 -9.42 1.80
N VAL A 219 9.77 -8.71 2.13
CA VAL A 219 9.75 -7.50 2.96
C VAL A 219 10.37 -6.32 2.25
N ASP A 220 9.58 -5.30 1.97
CA ASP A 220 10.05 -4.00 1.45
C ASP A 220 10.30 -3.01 2.59
N ALA A 221 9.48 -3.07 3.65
CA ALA A 221 9.57 -2.22 4.82
C ALA A 221 9.27 -2.99 6.12
N VAL A 222 9.63 -2.39 7.26
CA VAL A 222 9.38 -2.93 8.60
C VAL A 222 8.74 -1.87 9.46
N ASP A 223 7.72 -2.25 10.23
CA ASP A 223 7.03 -1.38 11.18
C ASP A 223 6.87 -2.03 12.55
N VAL A 224 6.56 -1.23 13.57
CA VAL A 224 6.36 -1.67 14.95
C VAL A 224 5.23 -0.85 15.59
N PHE A 225 4.29 -1.50 16.24
CA PHE A 225 3.27 -0.84 17.04
C PHE A 225 3.85 -0.41 18.39
N CYS A 226 4.43 0.79 18.43
CA CYS A 226 5.10 1.38 19.58
C CYS A 226 4.12 2.24 20.38
N GLU A 227 3.39 1.61 21.28
CA GLU A 227 2.35 2.23 22.12
C GLU A 227 2.32 1.57 23.50
N ASP A 228 1.69 2.20 24.50
CA ASP A 228 1.58 1.67 25.86
C ASP A 228 0.95 0.26 25.91
N ILE A 229 0.04 -0.03 24.99
CA ILE A 229 -0.62 -1.34 24.85
C ILE A 229 0.10 -2.29 23.89
N GLY A 230 1.16 -1.83 23.22
CA GLY A 230 1.95 -2.56 22.25
C GLY A 230 3.37 -2.85 22.75
N PHE A 231 4.36 -2.37 22.01
CA PHE A 231 5.76 -2.57 22.31
C PHE A 231 6.45 -1.28 22.74
N SER A 232 7.42 -1.38 23.65
CA SER A 232 8.16 -0.25 24.16
C SER A 232 9.13 0.35 23.12
N TYR A 233 9.55 1.59 23.34
CA TYR A 233 10.56 2.25 22.51
C TYR A 233 11.85 1.44 22.39
N ALA A 234 12.33 0.83 23.48
CA ALA A 234 13.53 0.00 23.48
C ALA A 234 13.37 -1.26 22.60
N GLN A 235 12.19 -1.89 22.63
CA GLN A 235 11.84 -3.02 21.76
C GLN A 235 11.76 -2.59 20.31
N THR A 236 11.15 -1.45 20.01
CA THR A 236 11.08 -0.85 18.67
C THR A 236 12.47 -0.58 18.10
N GLN A 237 13.36 0.01 18.89
CA GLN A 237 14.76 0.24 18.48
C GLN A 237 15.46 -1.08 18.10
N ARG A 238 15.21 -2.19 18.81
CA ARG A 238 15.80 -3.50 18.50
C ARG A 238 15.34 -4.02 17.14
N VAL A 239 14.04 -3.88 16.82
CA VAL A 239 13.50 -4.30 15.52
C VAL A 239 14.14 -3.48 14.40
N PHE A 240 14.17 -2.16 14.50
CA PHE A 240 14.74 -1.30 13.45
C PHE A 240 16.26 -1.42 13.30
N ALA A 241 16.99 -1.76 14.36
CA ALA A 241 18.43 -2.00 14.29
C ALA A 241 18.80 -3.24 13.46
N LYS A 242 17.88 -4.20 13.28
CA LYS A 242 18.11 -5.42 12.48
C LYS A 242 18.03 -5.19 10.97
N ARG A 243 17.52 -4.04 10.52
CA ARG A 243 17.34 -3.70 9.10
C ARG A 243 18.66 -3.35 8.37
N ARG A 244 19.82 -3.45 8.99
CA ARG A 244 21.11 -3.10 8.37
C ARG A 244 21.79 -4.29 7.73
#